data_56c5dd17609d8e70b55437d5517661fa
#
_entry.id   56c5dd17609d8e70b55437d5517661fa
#
_cell.length_a   1.000
_cell.length_b   1.000
_cell.length_c   1.000
_cell.angle_alpha   90.00
_cell.angle_beta   90.00
_cell.angle_gamma   90.00
#
_symmetry.space_group_name_H-M   'P 1'
#
loop_
_entity.id
_entity.type
_entity.pdbx_description
1 polymer ?
#
loop_
_entity_poly.entity_id
_entity_poly.type
_entity_poly.pdbx_seq_one_letter_code
_entity_poly.pdbx_strand_id
1 'polypeptide(L)'
;MDKRTKGLVVVGVLVIIAMIAVIIGIVGRKVINIAGGGNGGSSRSDMTLDELYADLDVNEATPVKGTVTLDTPDLYAELPEIDKYPLAVEGNGDIDIEIFTSGEKAGKDNDSWLIDVANSFNGSGVKTADGKSVSMSVRSVPSGTAADYIISGKYLPDLYTPSNTLF
;
A
#
# COMPACT_ATOMS: atom_id res chain seq x y z
N MET A 1 -38.72 26.03 38.72
CA MET A 1 -37.39 25.52 39.05
C MET A 1 -36.94 26.22 40.34
N ASP A 2 -36.73 25.44 41.39
CA ASP A 2 -36.44 25.95 42.73
C ASP A 2 -35.01 26.62 42.74
N LYS A 3 -34.83 27.62 43.65
CA LYS A 3 -33.54 28.35 43.75
C LYS A 3 -32.34 27.41 43.96
N ARG A 4 -32.55 26.27 44.67
CA ARG A 4 -31.51 25.24 44.87
C ARG A 4 -31.13 24.53 43.57
N THR A 5 -32.08 24.22 42.70
CA THR A 5 -31.83 23.58 41.40
C THR A 5 -31.08 24.53 40.43
N LYS A 6 -31.41 25.83 40.46
CA LYS A 6 -30.67 26.83 39.65
C LYS A 6 -29.22 26.95 40.09
N GLY A 7 -28.95 26.94 41.40
CA GLY A 7 -27.57 26.97 41.91
C GLY A 7 -26.75 25.74 41.52
N LEU A 8 -27.40 24.54 41.56
CA LEU A 8 -26.71 23.30 41.19
C LEU A 8 -26.33 23.25 39.71
N VAL A 9 -27.27 23.74 38.83
CA VAL A 9 -26.99 23.82 37.37
C VAL A 9 -25.87 24.79 37.06
N VAL A 10 -25.85 25.96 37.70
CA VAL A 10 -24.77 26.95 37.48
C VAL A 10 -23.40 26.40 37.91
N VAL A 11 -23.35 25.73 39.08
CA VAL A 11 -22.09 25.10 39.54
C VAL A 11 -21.65 24.00 38.56
N GLY A 12 -22.59 23.16 38.11
CA GLY A 12 -22.28 22.11 37.10
C GLY A 12 -21.71 22.68 35.80
N VAL A 13 -22.29 23.74 35.27
CA VAL A 13 -21.79 24.40 34.05
C VAL A 13 -20.38 25.00 34.26
N LEU A 14 -20.13 25.63 35.41
CA LEU A 14 -18.80 26.16 35.71
C LEU A 14 -17.74 25.09 35.85
N VAL A 15 -18.07 23.93 36.41
CA VAL A 15 -17.14 22.79 36.50
C VAL A 15 -16.81 22.24 35.10
N ILE A 16 -17.81 22.14 34.22
CA ILE A 16 -17.59 21.70 32.82
C ILE A 16 -16.68 22.68 32.06
N ILE A 17 -16.92 23.99 32.21
CA ILE A 17 -16.10 25.01 31.58
C ILE A 17 -14.65 24.94 32.10
N ALA A 18 -14.46 24.76 33.40
CA ALA A 18 -13.13 24.62 34.00
C ALA A 18 -12.41 23.35 33.48
N MET A 19 -13.10 22.21 33.34
CA MET A 19 -12.52 20.99 32.75
C MET A 19 -12.12 21.17 31.29
N ILE A 20 -12.94 21.84 30.48
CA ILE A 20 -12.63 22.15 29.09
C ILE A 20 -11.39 23.04 29.00
N ALA A 21 -11.29 24.06 29.84
CA ALA A 21 -10.11 24.94 29.88
C ALA A 21 -8.82 24.20 30.26
N VAL A 22 -8.89 23.25 31.19
CA VAL A 22 -7.76 22.39 31.56
C VAL A 22 -7.36 21.47 30.40
N ILE A 23 -8.33 20.86 29.73
CA ILE A 23 -8.07 19.99 28.56
C ILE A 23 -7.40 20.78 27.44
N ILE A 24 -7.94 21.97 27.10
CA ILE A 24 -7.33 22.86 26.09
C ILE A 24 -5.92 23.29 26.50
N GLY A 25 -5.68 23.58 27.78
CA GLY A 25 -4.37 23.93 28.29
C GLY A 25 -3.35 22.80 28.22
N ILE A 26 -3.76 21.56 28.47
CA ILE A 26 -2.90 20.38 28.40
C ILE A 26 -2.62 19.99 26.94
N VAL A 27 -3.65 19.96 26.10
CA VAL A 27 -3.52 19.63 24.67
C VAL A 27 -2.74 20.72 23.94
N GLY A 28 -3.02 22.01 24.23
CA GLY A 28 -2.28 23.13 23.65
C GLY A 28 -0.80 23.09 24.00
N ARG A 29 -0.43 22.80 25.26
CA ARG A 29 0.98 22.65 25.67
C ARG A 29 1.67 21.44 25.00
N LYS A 30 0.97 20.34 24.79
CA LYS A 30 1.52 19.17 24.12
C LYS A 30 1.74 19.42 22.62
N VAL A 31 0.83 20.13 21.97
CA VAL A 31 0.97 20.52 20.56
C VAL A 31 2.10 21.54 20.37
N ILE A 32 2.24 22.51 21.28
CA ILE A 32 3.33 23.49 21.24
C ILE A 32 4.69 22.83 21.52
N ASN A 33 4.77 21.82 22.41
CA ASN A 33 6.01 21.10 22.68
C ASN A 33 6.41 20.10 21.57
N ILE A 34 5.47 19.63 20.77
CA ILE A 34 5.77 18.82 19.57
C ILE A 34 6.22 19.73 18.42
N ALA A 35 5.71 20.99 18.35
CA ALA A 35 6.11 21.98 17.37
C ALA A 35 7.31 22.84 17.79
N GLY A 36 7.73 22.79 19.06
CA GLY A 36 8.74 23.69 19.66
C GLY A 36 9.94 23.03 20.31
N GLY A 37 10.27 21.81 19.95
CA GLY A 37 11.46 21.08 20.45
C GLY A 37 12.67 21.25 19.54
N GLY A 38 13.21 22.48 19.46
CA GLY A 38 14.46 22.74 18.76
C GLY A 38 14.89 24.17 18.95
N ASN A 39 16.00 24.38 19.65
CA ASN A 39 16.65 25.66 19.85
C ASN A 39 16.91 26.36 18.52
N GLY A 40 16.39 27.61 18.35
CA GLY A 40 16.93 28.65 17.50
C GLY A 40 17.14 28.30 16.04
N GLY A 41 16.08 27.99 15.31
CA GLY A 41 16.10 27.91 13.85
C GLY A 41 14.75 28.37 13.30
N SER A 42 14.78 29.16 12.23
CA SER A 42 13.61 29.51 11.43
C SER A 42 12.74 28.26 11.23
N SER A 43 11.43 28.44 11.38
CA SER A 43 10.49 27.33 11.14
C SER A 43 10.74 26.76 9.74
N ARG A 44 10.99 25.45 9.64
CA ARG A 44 11.23 24.76 8.35
C ARG A 44 10.14 25.02 7.30
N SER A 45 8.99 25.51 7.72
CA SER A 45 7.88 25.89 6.86
C SER A 45 8.12 27.18 6.04
N ASP A 46 9.11 28.00 6.42
CA ASP A 46 9.39 29.28 5.79
C ASP A 46 10.67 29.24 4.94
N MET A 47 11.38 28.10 4.90
CA MET A 47 12.58 27.92 4.08
C MET A 47 12.19 27.67 2.62
N THR A 48 12.87 28.33 1.71
CA THR A 48 12.77 28.05 0.29
C THR A 48 13.42 26.70 -0.03
N LEU A 49 13.04 26.10 -1.17
CA LEU A 49 13.65 24.85 -1.64
C LEU A 49 15.17 24.97 -1.78
N ASP A 50 15.68 26.12 -2.22
CA ASP A 50 17.11 26.37 -2.39
C ASP A 50 17.85 26.38 -1.04
N GLU A 51 17.23 26.95 0.01
CA GLU A 51 17.78 26.93 1.37
C GLU A 51 17.75 25.52 1.97
N LEU A 52 16.71 24.71 1.67
CA LEU A 52 16.63 23.32 2.08
C LEU A 52 17.72 22.47 1.40
N TYR A 53 17.99 22.71 0.12
CA TYR A 53 19.06 22.03 -0.61
C TYR A 53 20.45 22.44 -0.14
N ALA A 54 20.65 23.71 0.24
CA ALA A 54 21.91 24.20 0.76
C ALA A 54 22.29 23.64 2.13
N ASP A 55 21.27 23.25 2.94
CA ASP A 55 21.46 22.64 4.27
C ASP A 55 21.60 21.09 4.20
N LEU A 56 21.47 20.50 3.02
CA LEU A 56 21.75 19.09 2.79
C LEU A 56 23.26 18.88 2.67
N ASP A 57 23.87 18.46 3.79
CA ASP A 57 25.26 17.94 3.76
C ASP A 57 25.26 16.57 3.06
N VAL A 58 25.37 16.60 1.72
CA VAL A 58 25.51 15.40 0.93
C VAL A 58 26.96 14.93 1.12
N ASN A 59 27.19 14.10 2.12
CA ASN A 59 28.45 13.36 2.21
C ASN A 59 28.61 12.53 0.94
N GLU A 60 29.48 12.96 0.04
CA GLU A 60 29.88 12.14 -1.09
C GLU A 60 30.49 10.85 -0.53
N ALA A 61 29.71 9.78 -0.58
CA ALA A 61 30.19 8.47 -0.21
C ALA A 61 31.36 8.11 -1.13
N THR A 62 32.54 8.03 -0.56
CA THR A 62 33.71 7.54 -1.32
C THR A 62 33.40 6.12 -1.78
N PRO A 63 33.33 5.85 -3.09
CA PRO A 63 33.01 4.51 -3.58
C PRO A 63 34.06 3.53 -3.09
N VAL A 64 33.68 2.63 -2.19
CA VAL A 64 34.54 1.53 -1.77
C VAL A 64 34.45 0.47 -2.86
N LYS A 65 35.60 0.17 -3.51
CA LYS A 65 35.69 -0.99 -4.37
C LYS A 65 35.60 -2.25 -3.52
N GLY A 66 34.40 -2.77 -3.40
CA GLY A 66 34.15 -4.10 -2.86
C GLY A 66 33.92 -5.08 -3.99
N THR A 67 34.45 -6.28 -3.89
CA THR A 67 34.05 -7.39 -4.74
C THR A 67 32.81 -7.95 -4.11
N VAL A 68 31.63 -7.67 -4.68
CA VAL A 68 30.39 -8.35 -4.29
C VAL A 68 30.36 -9.66 -5.06
N THR A 69 30.62 -10.76 -4.35
CA THR A 69 30.30 -12.08 -4.90
C THR A 69 28.79 -12.26 -4.70
N LEU A 70 28.02 -12.07 -5.74
CA LEU A 70 26.61 -12.45 -5.73
C LEU A 70 26.59 -13.97 -5.90
N ASP A 71 26.36 -14.70 -4.81
CA ASP A 71 25.80 -16.03 -4.94
C ASP A 71 24.43 -15.83 -5.59
N THR A 72 24.30 -16.20 -6.84
CA THR A 72 22.98 -16.22 -7.50
C THR A 72 22.17 -17.33 -6.86
N PRO A 73 21.14 -17.01 -6.05
CA PRO A 73 20.28 -18.04 -5.48
C PRO A 73 19.64 -18.83 -6.62
N ASP A 74 19.46 -20.12 -6.43
CA ASP A 74 18.64 -20.91 -7.35
C ASP A 74 17.18 -20.51 -7.16
N LEU A 75 16.77 -19.43 -7.83
CA LEU A 75 15.41 -18.88 -7.74
C LEU A 75 14.35 -19.96 -7.96
N TYR A 76 14.62 -20.91 -8.88
CA TYR A 76 13.67 -21.98 -9.15
C TYR A 76 13.43 -22.86 -7.93
N ALA A 77 14.50 -23.22 -7.21
CA ALA A 77 14.40 -24.08 -6.04
C ALA A 77 13.86 -23.35 -4.79
N GLU A 78 14.18 -22.06 -4.64
CA GLU A 78 13.80 -21.26 -3.48
C GLU A 78 12.36 -20.74 -3.54
N LEU A 79 11.81 -20.58 -4.74
CA LEU A 79 10.44 -20.11 -4.91
C LEU A 79 9.43 -21.14 -4.43
N PRO A 80 8.39 -20.75 -3.67
CA PRO A 80 7.34 -21.64 -3.23
C PRO A 80 6.58 -22.24 -4.42
N GLU A 81 5.79 -23.29 -4.16
CA GLU A 81 4.85 -23.79 -5.14
C GLU A 81 3.71 -22.81 -5.36
N ILE A 82 3.15 -22.80 -6.56
CA ILE A 82 2.14 -21.83 -6.99
C ILE A 82 0.85 -21.93 -6.16
N ASP A 83 0.57 -23.07 -5.55
CA ASP A 83 -0.59 -23.31 -4.69
C ASP A 83 -0.63 -22.38 -3.47
N LYS A 84 0.51 -21.81 -3.09
CA LYS A 84 0.58 -20.75 -2.08
C LYS A 84 -0.21 -19.51 -2.47
N TYR A 85 -0.43 -19.31 -3.75
CA TYR A 85 -1.17 -18.19 -4.33
C TYR A 85 -2.38 -18.73 -5.09
N PRO A 86 -3.50 -19.02 -4.41
CA PRO A 86 -4.69 -19.58 -5.07
C PRO A 86 -5.27 -18.58 -6.09
N LEU A 87 -5.99 -19.09 -7.06
CA LEU A 87 -6.74 -18.27 -8.02
C LEU A 87 -7.78 -17.42 -7.30
N ALA A 88 -7.82 -16.13 -7.59
CA ALA A 88 -8.87 -15.22 -7.16
C ALA A 88 -10.10 -15.32 -8.08
N VAL A 89 -9.88 -15.61 -9.35
CA VAL A 89 -10.90 -15.98 -10.34
C VAL A 89 -10.40 -17.22 -11.06
N GLU A 90 -11.26 -18.23 -11.20
CA GLU A 90 -10.98 -19.47 -11.92
C GLU A 90 -11.69 -19.43 -13.27
N GLY A 91 -10.92 -19.63 -14.34
CA GLY A 91 -11.42 -19.84 -15.69
C GLY A 91 -11.86 -21.27 -15.90
N ASN A 92 -12.80 -21.47 -16.83
CA ASN A 92 -13.33 -22.79 -17.14
C ASN A 92 -13.56 -23.00 -18.66
N GLY A 93 -12.91 -22.19 -19.51
CA GLY A 93 -12.95 -22.30 -20.95
C GLY A 93 -12.03 -23.39 -21.51
N ASP A 94 -12.20 -23.71 -22.80
CA ASP A 94 -11.28 -24.60 -23.54
C ASP A 94 -9.88 -23.97 -23.65
N ILE A 95 -9.81 -22.65 -23.59
CA ILE A 95 -8.60 -21.83 -23.52
C ILE A 95 -8.76 -20.95 -22.28
N ASP A 96 -7.80 -21.02 -21.36
CA ASP A 96 -7.76 -20.18 -20.19
C ASP A 96 -6.54 -19.27 -20.24
N ILE A 97 -6.75 -17.98 -20.04
CA ILE A 97 -5.72 -16.95 -20.02
C ILE A 97 -5.39 -16.65 -18.55
N GLU A 98 -4.26 -17.13 -18.05
CA GLU A 98 -3.86 -16.86 -16.68
C GLU A 98 -3.13 -15.52 -16.53
N ILE A 99 -3.60 -14.72 -15.57
CA ILE A 99 -3.04 -13.40 -15.26
C ILE A 99 -2.44 -13.42 -13.87
N PHE A 100 -1.14 -13.11 -13.77
CA PHE A 100 -0.53 -12.75 -12.49
C PHE A 100 -0.70 -11.25 -12.25
N THR A 101 -1.22 -10.91 -11.08
CA THR A 101 -1.49 -9.51 -10.70
C THR A 101 -1.10 -9.26 -9.25
N SER A 102 -0.79 -8.01 -8.95
CA SER A 102 -0.57 -7.54 -7.57
C SER A 102 -1.86 -7.56 -6.75
N GLY A 103 -1.71 -7.67 -5.42
CA GLY A 103 -2.84 -7.78 -4.49
C GLY A 103 -3.82 -6.61 -4.54
N GLU A 104 -3.36 -5.40 -4.87
CA GLU A 104 -4.22 -4.22 -4.98
C GLU A 104 -5.22 -4.30 -6.13
N LYS A 105 -4.93 -5.05 -7.21
CA LYS A 105 -5.82 -5.19 -8.37
C LYS A 105 -6.76 -6.40 -8.26
N ALA A 106 -6.41 -7.37 -7.40
CA ALA A 106 -7.17 -8.59 -7.15
C ALA A 106 -7.49 -8.80 -5.68
N GLY A 107 -7.49 -7.73 -4.88
CA GLY A 107 -7.84 -7.72 -3.46
C GLY A 107 -9.34 -7.87 -3.22
N LYS A 108 -9.73 -7.80 -1.94
CA LYS A 108 -11.14 -7.88 -1.51
C LYS A 108 -11.81 -6.51 -1.38
N ASP A 109 -11.09 -5.44 -1.63
CA ASP A 109 -11.53 -4.06 -1.44
C ASP A 109 -11.91 -3.39 -2.77
N ASN A 110 -12.16 -2.07 -2.73
CA ASN A 110 -12.59 -1.27 -3.89
C ASN A 110 -11.62 -1.29 -5.09
N ASP A 111 -10.42 -1.83 -4.92
CA ASP A 111 -9.39 -1.93 -5.97
C ASP A 111 -9.40 -3.29 -6.70
N SER A 112 -10.40 -4.14 -6.45
CA SER A 112 -10.56 -5.46 -7.07
C SER A 112 -11.09 -5.42 -8.51
N TRP A 113 -10.86 -4.34 -9.24
CA TRP A 113 -11.41 -4.13 -10.58
C TRP A 113 -11.07 -5.25 -11.57
N LEU A 114 -9.90 -5.90 -11.41
CA LEU A 114 -9.50 -6.98 -12.32
C LEU A 114 -10.33 -8.25 -12.09
N ILE A 115 -10.78 -8.50 -10.86
CA ILE A 115 -11.71 -9.59 -10.54
C ILE A 115 -13.04 -9.37 -11.25
N ASP A 116 -13.58 -8.14 -11.22
CA ASP A 116 -14.84 -7.80 -11.86
C ASP A 116 -14.73 -7.91 -13.39
N VAL A 117 -13.62 -7.46 -13.96
CA VAL A 117 -13.31 -7.59 -15.39
C VAL A 117 -13.24 -9.06 -15.79
N ALA A 118 -12.49 -9.90 -15.06
CA ALA A 118 -12.36 -11.32 -15.35
C ALA A 118 -13.69 -12.07 -15.24
N ASN A 119 -14.49 -11.80 -14.21
CA ASN A 119 -15.82 -12.38 -14.07
C ASN A 119 -16.76 -11.95 -15.19
N SER A 120 -16.73 -10.67 -15.58
CA SER A 120 -17.53 -10.16 -16.71
C SER A 120 -17.11 -10.79 -18.04
N PHE A 121 -15.79 -10.94 -18.26
CA PHE A 121 -15.25 -11.62 -19.44
C PHE A 121 -15.70 -13.08 -19.48
N ASN A 122 -15.55 -13.83 -18.39
CA ASN A 122 -15.96 -15.23 -18.30
C ASN A 122 -17.46 -15.40 -18.53
N GLY A 123 -18.27 -14.44 -18.04
CA GLY A 123 -19.72 -14.44 -18.24
C GLY A 123 -20.15 -14.04 -19.67
N SER A 124 -19.27 -13.43 -20.46
CA SER A 124 -19.61 -12.94 -21.81
C SER A 124 -19.67 -14.04 -22.90
N GLY A 125 -19.12 -15.23 -22.60
CA GLY A 125 -19.15 -16.37 -23.49
C GLY A 125 -18.33 -16.20 -24.77
N VAL A 126 -17.22 -15.48 -24.71
CA VAL A 126 -16.29 -15.27 -25.84
C VAL A 126 -15.78 -16.59 -26.36
N LYS A 127 -15.72 -16.70 -27.70
CA LYS A 127 -15.18 -17.86 -28.40
C LYS A 127 -14.18 -17.44 -29.44
N THR A 128 -13.24 -18.34 -29.72
CA THR A 128 -12.35 -18.22 -30.88
C THR A 128 -13.07 -18.48 -32.19
N ALA A 129 -12.43 -18.20 -33.31
CA ALA A 129 -13.00 -18.42 -34.64
C ALA A 129 -13.31 -19.91 -34.92
N ASP A 130 -12.60 -20.83 -34.28
CA ASP A 130 -12.83 -22.29 -34.34
C ASP A 130 -13.83 -22.78 -33.26
N GLY A 131 -14.47 -21.87 -32.55
CA GLY A 131 -15.58 -22.14 -31.63
C GLY A 131 -15.21 -22.53 -30.21
N LYS A 132 -13.92 -22.54 -29.83
CA LYS A 132 -13.47 -22.85 -28.50
C LYS A 132 -13.85 -21.71 -27.55
N SER A 133 -14.32 -22.06 -26.34
CA SER A 133 -14.58 -21.11 -25.28
C SER A 133 -13.28 -20.53 -24.72
N VAL A 134 -13.29 -19.24 -24.43
CA VAL A 134 -12.14 -18.54 -23.81
C VAL A 134 -12.53 -18.07 -22.42
N SER A 135 -11.67 -18.33 -21.44
CA SER A 135 -11.82 -17.84 -20.08
C SER A 135 -10.56 -17.11 -19.59
N MET A 136 -10.68 -16.48 -18.45
CA MET A 136 -9.62 -15.75 -17.80
C MET A 136 -9.52 -16.20 -16.35
N SER A 137 -8.31 -16.60 -15.92
CA SER A 137 -7.96 -16.86 -14.54
C SER A 137 -7.12 -15.72 -13.98
N VAL A 138 -7.37 -15.35 -12.74
CA VAL A 138 -6.62 -14.28 -12.06
C VAL A 138 -5.99 -14.84 -10.80
N ARG A 139 -4.69 -14.68 -10.69
CA ARG A 139 -3.91 -15.08 -9.52
C ARG A 139 -3.24 -13.86 -8.89
N SER A 140 -3.50 -13.65 -7.60
CA SER A 140 -2.88 -12.59 -6.82
C SER A 140 -1.52 -13.05 -6.31
N VAL A 141 -0.45 -12.52 -6.89
CA VAL A 141 0.94 -12.81 -6.52
C VAL A 141 1.67 -11.50 -6.24
N PRO A 142 2.46 -11.37 -5.16
CA PRO A 142 3.31 -10.20 -4.97
C PRO A 142 4.19 -9.93 -6.18
N SER A 143 4.28 -8.68 -6.63
CA SER A 143 4.91 -8.33 -7.92
C SER A 143 6.34 -8.87 -8.07
N GLY A 144 7.18 -8.76 -7.02
CA GLY A 144 8.53 -9.32 -7.04
C GLY A 144 8.53 -10.83 -7.21
N THR A 145 7.72 -11.55 -6.43
CA THR A 145 7.60 -13.02 -6.54
C THR A 145 7.09 -13.45 -7.92
N ALA A 146 6.15 -12.73 -8.49
CA ALA A 146 5.67 -12.99 -9.84
C ALA A 146 6.76 -12.82 -10.89
N ALA A 147 7.57 -11.75 -10.76
CA ALA A 147 8.74 -11.54 -11.60
C ALA A 147 9.76 -12.68 -11.46
N ASP A 148 10.03 -13.12 -10.23
CA ASP A 148 10.96 -14.23 -9.95
C ASP A 148 10.46 -15.55 -10.56
N TYR A 149 9.15 -15.85 -10.51
CA TYR A 149 8.57 -17.01 -11.20
C TYR A 149 8.82 -16.95 -12.70
N ILE A 150 8.60 -15.79 -13.31
CA ILE A 150 8.77 -15.59 -14.76
C ILE A 150 10.26 -15.71 -15.13
N ILE A 151 11.15 -15.06 -14.38
CA ILE A 151 12.58 -15.06 -14.64
C ILE A 151 13.17 -16.46 -14.46
N SER A 152 12.78 -17.18 -13.43
CA SER A 152 13.23 -18.56 -13.20
C SER A 152 12.62 -19.58 -14.16
N GLY A 153 11.51 -19.22 -14.83
CA GLY A 153 10.74 -20.14 -15.67
C GLY A 153 9.94 -21.18 -14.87
N LYS A 154 9.81 -21.02 -13.54
CA LYS A 154 9.08 -21.98 -12.69
C LYS A 154 7.58 -21.96 -13.00
N TYR A 155 7.02 -20.75 -13.19
CA TYR A 155 5.62 -20.54 -13.60
C TYR A 155 5.55 -19.35 -14.55
N LEU A 156 4.84 -19.54 -15.65
CA LEU A 156 4.70 -18.55 -16.72
C LEU A 156 3.21 -18.25 -16.94
N PRO A 157 2.72 -17.11 -16.46
CA PRO A 157 1.37 -16.67 -16.81
C PRO A 157 1.33 -16.16 -18.25
N ASP A 158 0.15 -16.08 -18.86
CA ASP A 158 -0.05 -15.46 -20.17
C ASP A 158 0.09 -13.93 -20.09
N LEU A 159 -0.32 -13.34 -18.97
CA LEU A 159 -0.20 -11.91 -18.70
C LEU A 159 0.35 -11.65 -17.29
N TYR A 160 1.15 -10.59 -17.19
CA TYR A 160 1.65 -10.09 -15.92
C TYR A 160 1.35 -8.60 -15.77
N THR A 161 0.72 -8.23 -14.64
CA THR A 161 0.41 -6.83 -14.31
C THR A 161 0.86 -6.49 -12.91
N PRO A 162 2.10 -5.99 -12.76
CA PRO A 162 2.67 -5.60 -11.46
C PRO A 162 2.00 -4.34 -10.90
N SER A 163 2.30 -4.02 -9.63
CA SER A 163 1.84 -2.80 -8.96
C SER A 163 2.36 -1.52 -9.61
N ASN A 164 3.57 -1.58 -10.16
CA ASN A 164 4.22 -0.45 -10.82
C ASN A 164 5.14 -0.92 -11.96
N THR A 165 5.79 0.02 -12.64
CA THR A 165 6.66 -0.24 -13.80
C THR A 165 8.11 -0.60 -13.46
N LEU A 166 8.43 -0.82 -12.18
CA LEU A 166 9.79 -1.18 -11.74
C LEU A 166 10.04 -2.69 -11.74
N PHE A 167 9.00 -3.51 -12.02
CA PHE A 167 9.07 -4.96 -12.12
C PHE A 167 8.89 -5.43 -13.54
#